data_00edf1334bb969cb5837a8faec38ced5
#
_entry.id   00edf1334bb969cb5837a8faec38ced5
#
_cell.length_a   1.000
_cell.length_b   1.000
_cell.length_c   1.000
_cell.angle_alpha   90.00
_cell.angle_beta   90.00
_cell.angle_gamma   90.00
#
_symmetry.space_group_name_H-M   'P 1'
#
loop_
_entity.id
_entity.type
_entity.pdbx_description
1 polymer ?
#
loop_
_entity_poly.entity_id
_entity_poly.type
_entity_poly.pdbx_seq_one_letter_code
_entity_poly.pdbx_strand_id
1 'polypeptide(L)' 'MSDEDFNMSMRKFLKQVGVTSQQQIEAAMRAAGPGETAGKSYTAKVVLTIDGLDLEHTVTGTITGATDTGETG' A
#
# COMPACT_ATOMS: atom_id res chain seq x y z
N MET A 1 -5.81 -30.14 8.64
CA MET A 1 -5.50 -28.91 8.08
C MET A 1 -6.69 -28.05 7.95
N SER A 2 -6.57 -26.95 8.51
CA SER A 2 -7.73 -26.14 8.69
C SER A 2 -7.71 -24.97 7.74
N ASP A 3 -8.85 -24.67 7.16
CA ASP A 3 -8.99 -23.49 6.35
C ASP A 3 -8.73 -22.27 7.19
N GLU A 4 -8.94 -22.39 8.49
CA GLU A 4 -8.71 -21.32 9.40
C GLU A 4 -7.25 -20.90 9.45
N ASP A 5 -6.35 -21.86 9.50
CA ASP A 5 -4.93 -21.57 9.52
C ASP A 5 -4.51 -20.84 8.25
N PHE A 6 -5.04 -21.29 7.14
CA PHE A 6 -4.75 -20.68 5.87
C PHE A 6 -5.28 -19.24 5.84
N ASN A 7 -6.52 -19.06 6.25
CA ASN A 7 -7.12 -17.73 6.24
C ASN A 7 -6.39 -16.78 7.17
N MET A 8 -5.98 -17.26 8.33
CA MET A 8 -5.30 -16.39 9.26
C MET A 8 -3.92 -16.00 8.77
N SER A 9 -3.20 -16.94 8.18
CA SER A 9 -1.86 -16.61 7.69
C SER A 9 -1.95 -15.65 6.51
N MET A 10 -2.95 -15.82 5.67
CA MET A 10 -3.13 -14.94 4.53
C MET A 10 -3.49 -13.53 4.99
N ARG A 11 -4.40 -13.41 5.94
CA ARG A 11 -4.80 -12.10 6.45
C ARG A 11 -3.65 -11.41 7.15
N LYS A 12 -2.88 -12.17 7.91
CA LYS A 12 -1.75 -11.61 8.62
C LYS A 12 -0.74 -11.02 7.63
N PHE A 13 -0.47 -11.77 6.58
CA PHE A 13 0.45 -11.29 5.56
C PHE A 13 -0.08 -10.03 4.89
N LEU A 14 -1.36 -10.04 4.50
CA LEU A 14 -1.93 -8.89 3.80
C LEU A 14 -2.00 -7.65 4.70
N LYS A 15 -2.26 -7.86 5.98
CA LYS A 15 -2.23 -6.74 6.91
C LYS A 15 -0.84 -6.16 7.01
N GLN A 16 0.16 -7.02 7.05
CA GLN A 16 1.53 -6.56 7.11
C GLN A 16 1.90 -5.77 5.86
N VAL A 17 1.47 -6.27 4.70
CA VAL A 17 1.71 -5.56 3.45
C VAL A 17 1.07 -4.17 3.50
N GLY A 18 -0.17 -4.11 3.93
CA GLY A 18 -0.87 -2.83 3.97
C GLY A 18 -0.23 -1.85 4.93
N VAL A 19 0.08 -2.31 6.14
CA VAL A 19 0.62 -1.42 7.16
C VAL A 19 2.01 -0.92 6.78
N THR A 20 2.89 -1.84 6.37
CA THR A 20 4.26 -1.42 6.05
C THR A 20 4.30 -0.59 4.77
N SER A 21 3.46 -0.93 3.81
CA SER A 21 3.41 -0.16 2.58
C SER A 21 2.90 1.24 2.84
N GLN A 22 1.92 1.37 3.72
CA GLN A 22 1.41 2.68 4.07
C GLN A 22 2.50 3.56 4.65
N GLN A 23 3.33 3.00 5.53
CA GLN A 23 4.41 3.74 6.12
C GLN A 23 5.41 4.20 5.07
N GLN A 24 5.71 3.33 4.11
CA GLN A 24 6.64 3.68 3.06
C GLN A 24 6.07 4.76 2.14
N ILE A 25 4.78 4.68 1.85
CA ILE A 25 4.14 5.69 1.03
C ILE A 25 4.19 7.04 1.73
N GLU A 26 3.87 7.06 3.01
CA GLU A 26 3.89 8.31 3.77
C GLU A 26 5.29 8.90 3.80
N ALA A 27 6.29 8.05 3.96
CA ALA A 27 7.66 8.53 4.00
C ALA A 27 8.08 9.10 2.64
N ALA A 28 7.67 8.45 1.56
CA ALA A 28 8.01 8.93 0.23
C ALA A 28 7.34 10.27 -0.07
N MET A 29 6.10 10.41 0.36
CA MET A 29 5.38 11.67 0.15
C MET A 29 6.02 12.79 0.95
N ARG A 30 6.43 12.51 2.18
CA ARG A 30 7.10 13.52 2.99
C ARG A 30 8.44 13.91 2.38
N ALA A 31 9.15 12.95 1.84
CA ALA A 31 10.45 13.22 1.22
C ALA A 31 10.31 14.11 0.00
N ALA A 32 9.23 13.94 -0.75
CA ALA A 32 9.00 14.76 -1.92
C ALA A 32 8.55 16.17 -1.53
N GLY A 33 7.97 16.32 -0.34
CA GLY A 33 7.56 17.60 0.15
C GLY A 33 6.07 17.83 0.00
N PRO A 34 5.40 18.28 1.06
CA PRO A 34 3.94 18.45 0.99
C PRO A 34 3.51 19.43 -0.09
N GLY A 35 4.32 20.46 -0.34
CA GLY A 35 3.96 21.42 -1.36
C GLY A 35 4.02 20.82 -2.77
N GLU A 36 4.89 19.84 -2.93
CA GLU A 36 5.04 19.23 -4.24
C GLU A 36 3.97 18.20 -4.51
N THR A 37 3.50 17.53 -3.49
CA THR A 37 2.57 16.41 -3.67
C THR A 37 1.13 16.80 -3.46
N ALA A 38 0.86 17.95 -2.87
CA ALA A 38 -0.50 18.33 -2.52
C ALA A 38 -1.42 18.33 -3.73
N GLY A 39 -2.48 17.58 -3.64
CA GLY A 39 -3.48 17.53 -4.69
C GLY A 39 -3.09 16.79 -5.94
N LYS A 40 -1.86 16.31 -6.01
CA LYS A 40 -1.43 15.57 -7.19
C LYS A 40 -1.77 14.11 -7.07
N SER A 41 -2.05 13.48 -8.20
CA SER A 41 -2.39 12.07 -8.23
C SER A 41 -1.20 11.27 -8.73
N TYR A 42 -0.95 10.17 -8.07
CA TYR A 42 0.15 9.28 -8.41
C TYR A 42 -0.39 7.89 -8.63
N THR A 43 0.14 7.20 -9.63
CA THR A 43 -0.24 5.82 -9.86
C THR A 43 0.60 4.93 -8.98
N ALA A 44 -0.05 4.12 -8.17
CA ALA A 44 0.63 3.17 -7.31
C ALA A 44 0.47 1.77 -7.87
N LYS A 45 1.48 0.96 -7.67
CA LYS A 45 1.47 -0.38 -8.22
C LYS A 45 2.11 -1.35 -7.24
N VAL A 46 1.46 -2.48 -7.06
CA VAL A 46 1.97 -3.55 -6.22
C VAL A 46 1.97 -4.83 -7.04
N VAL A 47 3.06 -5.56 -6.95
CA VAL A 47 3.16 -6.86 -7.62
C VAL A 47 3.33 -7.91 -6.54
N LEU A 48 2.44 -8.86 -6.52
CA LEU A 48 2.45 -9.93 -5.53
C LEU A 48 2.86 -11.24 -6.16
N THR A 49 3.87 -11.85 -5.62
CA THR A 49 4.29 -13.17 -6.05
C THR A 49 4.44 -14.05 -4.82
N ILE A 50 4.33 -15.34 -5.02
CA ILE A 50 4.52 -16.32 -3.94
C ILE A 50 5.51 -17.36 -4.43
N ASP A 51 6.61 -17.50 -3.70
CA ASP A 51 7.61 -18.49 -4.05
C ASP A 51 7.00 -19.89 -3.96
N GLY A 52 7.25 -20.68 -4.95
CA GLY A 52 6.73 -22.01 -4.98
C GLY A 52 5.38 -22.12 -5.64
N LEU A 53 4.73 -21.00 -5.92
CA LEU A 53 3.46 -21.02 -6.61
C LEU A 53 3.55 -20.18 -7.87
N ASP A 54 2.74 -20.53 -8.82
CA ASP A 54 2.71 -19.80 -10.09
C ASP A 54 1.71 -18.69 -9.98
N LEU A 55 2.11 -17.65 -9.27
CA LEU A 55 1.23 -16.52 -9.02
C LEU A 55 1.96 -15.22 -9.25
N GLU A 56 1.34 -14.36 -10.03
CA GLU A 56 1.81 -13.00 -10.19
C GLU A 56 0.58 -12.13 -10.28
N HIS A 57 0.37 -11.31 -9.28
CA HIS A 57 -0.84 -10.48 -9.20
C HIS A 57 -0.43 -9.02 -9.08
N THR A 58 -0.91 -8.21 -9.99
CA THR A 58 -0.58 -6.79 -10.00
C THR A 58 -1.80 -5.99 -9.65
N VAL A 59 -1.63 -5.07 -8.71
CA VAL A 59 -2.70 -4.17 -8.31
C VAL A 59 -2.24 -2.75 -8.60
N THR A 60 -3.06 -1.98 -9.28
CA THR A 60 -2.76 -0.58 -9.51
C THR A 60 -3.88 0.26 -8.93
N GLY A 61 -3.51 1.43 -8.47
CA GLY A 61 -4.48 2.36 -7.92
C GLY A 61 -3.93 3.76 -7.96
N THR A 62 -4.69 4.69 -7.47
CA THR A 62 -4.30 6.09 -7.47
C THR A 62 -4.20 6.59 -6.05
N ILE A 63 -3.11 7.28 -5.76
CA ILE A 63 -2.93 7.91 -4.46
C ILE A 63 -2.83 9.41 -4.71
N THR A 64 -3.62 10.17 -3.99
CA THR A 64 -3.62 11.61 -4.13
C THR A 64 -2.93 12.21 -2.91
N GLY A 65 -1.99 13.12 -3.15
CA GLY A 65 -1.28 13.78 -2.07
C GLY A 65 -2.24 14.60 -1.23
N ALA A 66 -1.97 14.66 0.06
CA ALA A 66 -2.82 15.40 0.96
C ALA A 66 -2.77 16.87 0.64
N THR A 67 -3.93 17.51 0.65
CA THR A 67 -3.95 18.95 0.47
C THR A 67 -3.64 19.58 1.81
N ASP A 68 -3.06 20.75 1.72
CA ASP A 68 -2.68 21.42 2.93
C ASP A 68 -3.77 22.34 3.41
N THR A 69 -4.85 21.74 3.82
CA THR A 69 -5.98 22.54 4.26
C THR A 69 -6.15 22.50 5.76
N GLY A 70 -5.28 21.80 6.41
CA GLY A 70 -5.46 21.62 7.81
C GLY A 70 -6.50 20.58 8.12
N GLU A 71 -7.01 20.01 7.13
CA GLU A 71 -8.03 19.02 7.29
C GLU A 71 -7.38 17.78 7.70
N THR A 72 -7.76 17.21 8.73
CA THR A 72 -7.14 15.98 9.05
C THR A 72 -7.96 14.92 8.50
N GLY A 73 -7.40 14.20 7.75
CA GLY A 73 -8.15 13.14 7.14
C GLY A 73 -8.64 12.18 8.15
#